data_938802afee64b507748984b681561dc2
#
_entry.id   938802afee64b507748984b681561dc2
#
_cell.length_a   1.000
_cell.length_b   1.000
_cell.length_c   1.000
_cell.angle_alpha   90.00
_cell.angle_beta   90.00
_cell.angle_gamma   90.00
#
_symmetry.space_group_name_H-M   'P 1'
#
loop_
_entity.id
_entity.type
_entity.pdbx_description
1 polymer ?
#
loop_
_entity_poly.entity_id
_entity_poly.type
_entity_poly.pdbx_seq_one_letter_code
_entity_poly.pdbx_strand_id
1 'polypeptide(L)'
;MTNNRVKEYDYLEAVPIEHILYAQFIKYDKLNKLFTEYYRNKPIPKWINIYIDVYQVLLPIFSFYKVTNPYNITSCIANLAIHYKSFFRKAGIDSFVFLLYSPTTGAATQQRFCAEYNEKYTMRMINNKEVYDMVNQNIPLIQMLCQYMNNIFFKMGTVETSVMAYDMITKFKNRQITAPSLFITSSQYAFQLPSKVQDLIMLYKKKPAPGSVEDPSYLVTQETALDSYIAEIKKQRIEKFEVNQSWLSGFMTLSGIPKRNLKSLFNYKQSLKILKSIDEQFDQATPDSLFNVASKLYPSKGLNSHSYDEIVNRFRCIDLDYQLYMYRTMPEAIDTVFLEQVEDPEALKNINDQYFSQNPILLEKL
;
A
#
# COMPACT_ATOMS: atom_id res chain seq x y z
N MET A 1 33.73 16.49 6.06
CA MET A 1 32.67 16.08 7.00
C MET A 1 31.72 17.25 7.15
N THR A 2 30.75 17.39 6.29
CA THR A 2 29.73 18.45 6.33
C THR A 2 28.53 17.91 7.10
N ASN A 3 28.39 18.39 8.32
CA ASN A 3 27.24 18.18 9.18
C ASN A 3 25.97 18.71 8.48
N ASN A 4 25.23 17.87 7.82
CA ASN A 4 23.83 18.14 7.50
C ASN A 4 23.03 18.08 8.82
N ARG A 5 23.09 19.15 9.60
CA ARG A 5 22.12 19.39 10.67
C ARG A 5 20.75 19.47 10.00
N VAL A 6 19.90 18.48 10.27
CA VAL A 6 18.46 18.62 10.15
C VAL A 6 18.13 19.90 10.89
N LYS A 7 17.57 20.90 10.21
CA LYS A 7 17.07 22.10 10.87
C LYS A 7 16.05 21.61 11.89
N GLU A 8 16.36 21.75 13.18
CA GLU A 8 15.38 21.67 14.24
C GLU A 8 14.42 22.83 14.00
N TYR A 9 13.25 22.51 13.45
CA TYR A 9 12.15 23.46 13.43
C TYR A 9 11.62 23.54 14.86
N ASP A 10 11.58 24.72 15.41
CA ASP A 10 10.97 24.99 16.69
C ASP A 10 9.55 24.43 16.71
N TYR A 11 9.23 23.66 17.73
CA TYR A 11 7.99 22.88 17.89
C TYR A 11 6.70 23.72 17.89
N LEU A 12 6.79 25.03 17.74
CA LEU A 12 5.65 25.97 17.75
C LEU A 12 5.29 26.53 16.39
N GLU A 13 6.15 26.40 15.38
CA GLU A 13 5.81 26.79 14.01
C GLU A 13 5.33 25.57 13.23
N ALA A 14 4.10 25.65 12.74
CA ALA A 14 3.56 24.64 11.84
C ALA A 14 4.52 24.45 10.67
N VAL A 15 5.04 23.24 10.49
CA VAL A 15 5.81 22.90 9.28
C VAL A 15 4.92 23.24 8.09
N PRO A 16 5.33 24.17 7.20
CA PRO A 16 4.45 24.54 6.09
C PRO A 16 4.03 23.30 5.34
N ILE A 17 2.72 23.15 5.15
CA ILE A 17 2.13 21.98 4.50
C ILE A 17 2.79 21.70 3.15
N GLU A 18 3.23 22.75 2.47
CA GLU A 18 3.97 22.69 1.22
C GLU A 18 5.25 21.85 1.32
N HIS A 19 5.98 21.92 2.43
CA HIS A 19 7.17 21.08 2.65
C HIS A 19 6.80 19.61 2.87
N ILE A 20 5.71 19.35 3.59
CA ILE A 20 5.18 18.01 3.81
C ILE A 20 4.65 17.47 2.48
N LEU A 21 3.88 18.26 1.73
CA LEU A 21 3.33 17.90 0.43
C LEU A 21 4.43 17.71 -0.62
N TYR A 22 5.46 18.56 -0.65
CA TYR A 22 6.59 18.45 -1.59
C TYR A 22 7.41 17.19 -1.38
N ALA A 23 7.59 16.76 -0.15
CA ALA A 23 8.31 15.54 0.16
C ALA A 23 7.51 14.26 -0.15
N GLN A 24 6.19 14.40 -0.43
CA GLN A 24 5.25 13.30 -0.38
C GLN A 24 4.52 13.03 -1.68
N PHE A 25 4.21 14.07 -2.42
CA PHE A 25 3.50 13.90 -3.67
C PHE A 25 4.49 13.59 -4.77
N ILE A 26 4.20 12.53 -5.51
CA ILE A 26 4.88 12.34 -6.78
C ILE A 26 4.55 13.56 -7.62
N LYS A 27 5.59 14.27 -8.07
CA LYS A 27 5.41 15.45 -8.92
C LYS A 27 4.55 15.11 -10.12
N TYR A 28 3.70 16.02 -10.55
CA TYR A 28 2.82 15.82 -11.71
C TYR A 28 3.60 15.33 -12.95
N ASP A 29 4.78 15.87 -13.20
CA ASP A 29 5.62 15.46 -14.34
C ASP A 29 6.03 13.99 -14.26
N LYS A 30 6.35 13.51 -13.06
CA LYS A 30 6.67 12.09 -12.86
C LYS A 30 5.45 11.21 -13.04
N LEU A 31 4.30 11.59 -12.48
CA LEU A 31 3.04 10.89 -12.70
C LEU A 31 2.68 10.86 -14.18
N ASN A 32 2.76 12.01 -14.85
CA ASN A 32 2.52 12.11 -16.30
C ASN A 32 3.39 11.15 -17.07
N LYS A 33 4.71 11.14 -16.83
CA LYS A 33 5.63 10.22 -17.48
C LYS A 33 5.22 8.77 -17.27
N LEU A 34 4.96 8.36 -16.02
CA LEU A 34 4.61 6.99 -15.69
C LEU A 34 3.28 6.55 -16.35
N PHE A 35 2.26 7.39 -16.28
CA PHE A 35 0.95 7.04 -16.85
C PHE A 35 0.92 7.15 -18.38
N THR A 36 1.60 8.12 -18.99
CA THR A 36 1.75 8.20 -20.45
C THR A 36 2.46 6.96 -20.99
N GLU A 37 3.50 6.48 -20.30
CA GLU A 37 4.19 5.26 -20.68
C GLU A 37 3.29 4.02 -20.55
N TYR A 38 2.55 3.92 -19.47
CA TYR A 38 1.63 2.79 -19.22
C TYR A 38 0.47 2.75 -20.23
N TYR A 39 -0.12 3.89 -20.57
CA TYR A 39 -1.26 3.97 -21.49
C TYR A 39 -0.86 4.17 -22.94
N ARG A 40 0.43 4.17 -23.29
CA ARG A 40 0.91 4.40 -24.68
C ARG A 40 0.21 3.54 -25.73
N ASN A 41 -0.07 2.28 -25.40
CA ASN A 41 -0.72 1.30 -26.27
C ASN A 41 -2.02 0.74 -25.67
N LYS A 42 -2.63 1.44 -24.73
CA LYS A 42 -3.87 1.04 -24.06
C LYS A 42 -4.90 2.15 -24.15
N PRO A 43 -6.20 1.83 -24.19
CA PRO A 43 -7.23 2.86 -24.13
C PRO A 43 -7.17 3.60 -22.81
N ILE A 44 -7.31 4.92 -22.85
CA ILE A 44 -7.42 5.75 -21.65
C ILE A 44 -8.82 5.53 -21.08
N PRO A 45 -8.96 5.13 -19.80
CA PRO A 45 -10.25 4.90 -19.18
C PRO A 45 -10.98 6.23 -18.93
N LYS A 46 -12.31 6.19 -18.92
CA LYS A 46 -13.12 7.35 -18.50
C LYS A 46 -13.15 7.54 -16.99
N TRP A 47 -13.01 6.43 -16.26
CA TRP A 47 -13.06 6.36 -14.79
C TRP A 47 -11.92 5.50 -14.24
N ILE A 48 -11.43 5.85 -13.07
CA ILE A 48 -10.45 5.07 -12.33
C ILE A 48 -10.79 5.05 -10.83
N ASN A 49 -10.65 3.90 -10.19
CA ASN A 49 -10.72 3.79 -8.74
C ASN A 49 -9.32 3.93 -8.14
N ILE A 50 -9.13 4.88 -7.24
CA ILE A 50 -7.84 5.17 -6.61
C ILE A 50 -7.93 4.75 -5.15
N TYR A 51 -7.10 3.80 -4.75
CA TYR A 51 -6.97 3.32 -3.38
C TYR A 51 -5.66 3.83 -2.81
N ILE A 52 -5.70 4.58 -1.71
CA ILE A 52 -4.52 5.16 -1.09
C ILE A 52 -4.30 4.52 0.28
N ASP A 53 -3.18 3.87 0.45
CA ASP A 53 -2.71 3.37 1.73
C ASP A 53 -2.18 4.53 2.58
N VAL A 54 -3.08 5.19 3.30
CA VAL A 54 -2.78 6.37 4.13
C VAL A 54 -1.67 6.08 5.11
N TYR A 55 -1.70 4.87 5.69
CA TYR A 55 -0.75 4.47 6.70
C TYR A 55 0.69 4.35 6.16
N GLN A 56 0.88 3.65 5.05
CA GLN A 56 2.20 3.44 4.48
C GLN A 56 2.76 4.69 3.78
N VAL A 57 1.88 5.55 3.29
CA VAL A 57 2.28 6.75 2.53
C VAL A 57 2.57 7.92 3.45
N LEU A 58 1.75 8.21 4.43
CA LEU A 58 1.84 9.44 5.23
C LEU A 58 2.46 9.25 6.62
N LEU A 59 2.15 8.16 7.33
CA LEU A 59 2.64 8.01 8.69
C LEU A 59 4.17 8.03 8.86
N PRO A 60 4.96 7.41 7.94
CA PRO A 60 6.41 7.52 8.03
C PRO A 60 6.93 8.95 8.00
N ILE A 61 6.15 9.85 7.45
CA ILE A 61 6.47 11.24 7.22
C ILE A 61 6.06 12.08 8.42
N PHE A 62 4.84 11.87 8.92
CA PHE A 62 4.42 12.49 10.17
C PHE A 62 5.40 12.14 11.29
N SER A 63 5.86 10.88 11.36
CA SER A 63 6.89 10.46 12.31
C SER A 63 8.23 11.15 12.09
N PHE A 64 8.65 11.32 10.83
CA PHE A 64 9.94 11.95 10.51
C PHE A 64 9.94 13.44 10.82
N TYR A 65 8.88 14.16 10.48
CA TYR A 65 8.72 15.58 10.74
C TYR A 65 8.14 15.89 12.11
N LYS A 66 7.85 14.85 12.92
CA LYS A 66 7.18 14.96 14.23
C LYS A 66 5.93 15.84 14.16
N VAL A 67 5.11 15.63 13.15
CA VAL A 67 3.86 16.36 12.97
C VAL A 67 2.89 15.93 14.06
N THR A 68 2.61 16.82 14.98
CA THR A 68 1.74 16.56 16.14
C THR A 68 0.45 17.37 16.12
N ASN A 69 0.34 18.33 15.20
CA ASN A 69 -0.90 19.10 15.07
C ASN A 69 -1.97 18.27 14.32
N PRO A 70 -3.12 18.00 14.95
CA PRO A 70 -4.19 17.18 14.38
C PRO A 70 -4.78 17.76 13.07
N TYR A 71 -4.90 19.07 12.98
CA TYR A 71 -5.42 19.72 11.77
C TYR A 71 -4.45 19.59 10.60
N ASN A 72 -3.14 19.67 10.85
CA ASN A 72 -2.12 19.46 9.82
C ASN A 72 -2.15 18.04 9.28
N ILE A 73 -2.34 17.04 10.16
CA ILE A 73 -2.46 15.63 9.78
C ILE A 73 -3.68 15.44 8.87
N THR A 74 -4.83 15.96 9.29
CA THR A 74 -6.08 15.83 8.55
C THR A 74 -6.02 16.55 7.21
N SER A 75 -5.50 17.76 7.17
CA SER A 75 -5.30 18.53 5.93
C SER A 75 -4.34 17.80 4.96
N CYS A 76 -3.25 17.20 5.46
CA CYS A 76 -2.35 16.40 4.63
C CYS A 76 -3.05 15.19 4.01
N ILE A 77 -3.90 14.49 4.76
CA ILE A 77 -4.66 13.33 4.26
C ILE A 77 -5.65 13.78 3.18
N ALA A 78 -6.39 14.85 3.43
CA ALA A 78 -7.34 15.42 2.45
C ALA A 78 -6.62 15.87 1.17
N ASN A 79 -5.54 16.64 1.30
CA ASN A 79 -4.76 17.12 0.16
C ASN A 79 -4.10 15.99 -0.64
N LEU A 80 -3.73 14.88 -0.01
CA LEU A 80 -3.23 13.69 -0.72
C LEU A 80 -4.31 13.12 -1.66
N ALA A 81 -5.55 12.99 -1.18
CA ALA A 81 -6.66 12.53 -2.02
C ALA A 81 -6.93 13.50 -3.17
N ILE A 82 -7.00 14.80 -2.87
CA ILE A 82 -7.21 15.87 -3.85
C ILE A 82 -6.12 15.88 -4.92
N HIS A 83 -4.85 15.68 -4.53
CA HIS A 83 -3.73 15.66 -5.47
C HIS A 83 -3.91 14.60 -6.57
N TYR A 84 -4.19 13.36 -6.20
CA TYR A 84 -4.39 12.31 -7.19
C TYR A 84 -5.67 12.48 -7.98
N LYS A 85 -6.78 12.87 -7.33
CA LYS A 85 -8.03 13.19 -8.03
C LYS A 85 -7.83 14.30 -9.06
N SER A 86 -7.18 15.39 -8.68
CA SER A 86 -6.87 16.52 -9.58
C SER A 86 -5.96 16.13 -10.73
N PHE A 87 -4.98 15.24 -10.50
CA PHE A 87 -4.11 14.72 -11.54
C PHE A 87 -4.92 14.02 -12.64
N PHE A 88 -5.79 13.07 -12.26
CA PHE A 88 -6.59 12.33 -13.22
C PHE A 88 -7.65 13.21 -13.90
N ARG A 89 -8.28 14.12 -13.17
CA ARG A 89 -9.24 15.08 -13.74
C ARG A 89 -8.60 15.95 -14.85
N LYS A 90 -7.37 16.43 -14.65
CA LYS A 90 -6.62 17.16 -15.68
C LYS A 90 -6.33 16.33 -16.93
N ALA A 91 -6.26 15.02 -16.79
CA ALA A 91 -6.13 14.09 -17.91
C ALA A 91 -7.49 13.68 -18.52
N GLY A 92 -8.61 14.28 -18.09
CA GLY A 92 -9.95 13.94 -18.54
C GLY A 92 -10.49 12.60 -17.99
N ILE A 93 -9.94 12.13 -16.88
CA ILE A 93 -10.33 10.88 -16.25
C ILE A 93 -11.02 11.19 -14.92
N ASP A 94 -12.27 10.78 -14.77
CA ASP A 94 -12.98 10.86 -13.51
C ASP A 94 -12.47 9.79 -12.53
N SER A 95 -12.58 10.07 -11.22
CA SER A 95 -12.06 9.15 -10.22
C SER A 95 -12.85 9.10 -8.94
N PHE A 96 -12.95 7.90 -8.37
CA PHE A 96 -13.30 7.67 -6.97
C PHE A 96 -12.02 7.43 -6.18
N VAL A 97 -11.85 8.15 -5.08
CA VAL A 97 -10.66 8.03 -4.21
C VAL A 97 -11.08 7.38 -2.89
N PHE A 98 -10.43 6.30 -2.55
CA PHE A 98 -10.63 5.56 -1.30
C PHE A 98 -9.38 5.69 -0.44
N LEU A 99 -9.50 6.43 0.66
CA LEU A 99 -8.48 6.53 1.69
C LEU A 99 -8.59 5.30 2.60
N LEU A 100 -7.61 4.41 2.51
CA LEU A 100 -7.60 3.16 3.28
C LEU A 100 -6.72 3.34 4.52
N TYR A 101 -7.27 3.04 5.68
CA TYR A 101 -6.59 3.20 6.95
C TYR A 101 -6.81 2.00 7.87
N SER A 102 -5.74 1.51 8.48
CA SER A 102 -5.80 0.53 9.55
C SER A 102 -5.35 1.20 10.86
N PRO A 103 -6.22 1.29 11.89
CA PRO A 103 -5.87 1.88 13.18
C PRO A 103 -4.91 1.02 14.01
N THR A 104 -4.65 -0.19 13.53
CA THR A 104 -3.71 -1.14 14.12
C THR A 104 -2.53 -1.37 13.17
N THR A 105 -1.66 -2.35 13.49
CA THR A 105 -0.59 -2.77 12.57
C THR A 105 -1.10 -3.31 11.23
N GLY A 106 -2.41 -3.53 11.10
CA GLY A 106 -3.01 -4.22 9.95
C GLY A 106 -2.63 -5.69 9.85
N ALA A 107 -1.95 -6.23 10.86
CA ALA A 107 -1.33 -7.55 10.80
C ALA A 107 -2.02 -8.61 11.67
N ALA A 108 -3.16 -8.29 12.27
CA ALA A 108 -3.82 -9.18 13.23
C ALA A 108 -4.13 -10.58 12.66
N THR A 109 -4.54 -10.65 11.40
CA THR A 109 -4.81 -11.93 10.72
C THR A 109 -3.51 -12.69 10.40
N GLN A 110 -2.48 -11.98 9.94
CA GLN A 110 -1.19 -12.56 9.60
C GLN A 110 -0.45 -13.12 10.82
N GLN A 111 -0.50 -12.40 11.94
CA GLN A 111 0.19 -12.79 13.18
C GLN A 111 -0.38 -14.06 13.81
N ARG A 112 -1.59 -14.47 13.46
CA ARG A 112 -2.15 -15.78 13.86
C ARG A 112 -1.35 -16.96 13.28
N PHE A 113 -0.71 -16.77 12.13
CA PHE A 113 0.05 -17.80 11.43
C PHE A 113 1.57 -17.62 11.59
N CYS A 114 2.02 -16.38 11.64
CA CYS A 114 3.44 -16.01 11.79
C CYS A 114 3.54 -14.91 12.86
N ALA A 115 3.82 -15.28 14.10
CA ALA A 115 3.85 -14.35 15.23
C ALA A 115 4.87 -13.21 15.03
N GLU A 116 5.98 -13.49 14.34
CA GLU A 116 7.01 -12.51 14.03
C GLU A 116 6.63 -11.53 12.89
N TYR A 117 5.51 -11.79 12.19
CA TYR A 117 5.08 -10.94 11.11
C TYR A 117 4.81 -9.53 11.63
N ASN A 118 5.45 -8.57 10.98
CA ASN A 118 5.29 -7.15 11.30
C ASN A 118 5.77 -6.70 12.69
N GLU A 119 6.51 -7.52 13.44
CA GLU A 119 7.01 -7.20 14.78
C GLU A 119 7.81 -5.88 14.80
N LYS A 120 8.74 -5.69 13.84
CA LYS A 120 9.50 -4.43 13.71
C LYS A 120 8.62 -3.22 13.49
N TYR A 121 7.48 -3.42 12.86
CA TYR A 121 6.53 -2.37 12.58
C TYR A 121 5.72 -2.01 13.82
N THR A 122 5.34 -3.02 14.61
CA THR A 122 4.74 -2.83 15.93
C THR A 122 5.67 -2.02 16.84
N MET A 123 6.97 -2.33 16.84
CA MET A 123 7.95 -1.55 17.58
C MET A 123 8.06 -0.09 17.11
N ARG A 124 7.93 0.16 15.80
CA ARG A 124 7.89 1.52 15.27
C ARG A 124 6.63 2.26 15.71
N MET A 125 5.49 1.59 15.77
CA MET A 125 4.26 2.19 16.33
C MET A 125 4.45 2.59 17.78
N ILE A 126 5.01 1.71 18.61
CA ILE A 126 5.28 2.00 20.02
C ILE A 126 6.18 3.23 20.15
N ASN A 127 7.24 3.30 19.36
CA ASN A 127 8.20 4.41 19.37
C ASN A 127 7.63 5.75 18.84
N ASN A 128 6.53 5.71 18.08
CA ASN A 128 5.86 6.89 17.53
C ASN A 128 4.39 6.96 17.98
N LYS A 129 4.11 6.46 19.17
CA LYS A 129 2.74 6.32 19.69
C LYS A 129 1.95 7.62 19.60
N GLU A 130 2.56 8.75 19.95
CA GLU A 130 1.90 10.06 19.92
C GLU A 130 1.32 10.41 18.54
N VAL A 131 2.09 10.16 17.46
CA VAL A 131 1.63 10.42 16.08
C VAL A 131 0.49 9.48 15.71
N TYR A 132 0.57 8.20 16.11
CA TYR A 132 -0.49 7.23 15.85
C TYR A 132 -1.77 7.58 16.61
N ASP A 133 -1.65 7.91 17.89
CA ASP A 133 -2.79 8.29 18.72
C ASP A 133 -3.48 9.54 18.16
N MET A 134 -2.71 10.53 17.68
CA MET A 134 -3.27 11.70 17.03
C MET A 134 -4.01 11.39 15.72
N VAL A 135 -3.45 10.55 14.86
CA VAL A 135 -4.16 10.14 13.63
C VAL A 135 -5.47 9.44 14.02
N ASN A 136 -5.43 8.52 14.99
CA ASN A 136 -6.61 7.80 15.45
C ASN A 136 -7.68 8.74 16.05
N GLN A 137 -7.27 9.73 16.83
CA GLN A 137 -8.17 10.73 17.41
C GLN A 137 -8.83 11.63 16.36
N ASN A 138 -8.16 11.81 15.19
CA ASN A 138 -8.68 12.65 14.11
C ASN A 138 -9.52 11.89 13.07
N ILE A 139 -9.71 10.58 13.23
CA ILE A 139 -10.57 9.81 12.34
C ILE A 139 -11.95 10.44 12.14
N PRO A 140 -12.69 10.89 13.19
CA PRO A 140 -13.98 11.53 13.00
C PRO A 140 -13.92 12.79 12.12
N LEU A 141 -12.87 13.60 12.27
CA LEU A 141 -12.68 14.81 11.46
C LEU A 141 -12.36 14.46 9.99
N ILE A 142 -11.53 13.43 9.75
CA ILE A 142 -11.24 12.94 8.39
C ILE A 142 -12.51 12.41 7.74
N GLN A 143 -13.32 11.67 8.47
CA GLN A 143 -14.60 11.13 8.00
C GLN A 143 -15.57 12.25 7.64
N MET A 144 -15.72 13.24 8.52
CA MET A 144 -16.55 14.42 8.27
C MET A 144 -16.10 15.14 7.00
N LEU A 145 -14.81 15.39 6.81
CA LEU A 145 -14.30 16.01 5.59
C LEU A 145 -14.61 15.18 4.35
N CYS A 146 -14.43 13.86 4.41
CA CYS A 146 -14.75 13.00 3.27
C CYS A 146 -16.22 13.05 2.88
N GLN A 147 -17.15 13.34 3.80
CA GLN A 147 -18.58 13.54 3.47
C GLN A 147 -18.81 14.74 2.54
N TYR A 148 -18.03 15.81 2.69
CA TYR A 148 -18.16 17.01 1.87
C TYR A 148 -17.24 17.02 0.64
N MET A 149 -16.29 16.11 0.54
CA MET A 149 -15.37 16.01 -0.60
C MET A 149 -15.90 15.01 -1.63
N ASN A 150 -16.49 15.51 -2.69
CA ASN A 150 -17.12 14.70 -3.75
C ASN A 150 -16.19 13.57 -4.25
N ASN A 151 -16.71 12.34 -4.26
CA ASN A 151 -16.01 11.11 -4.71
C ASN A 151 -14.72 10.79 -3.93
N ILE A 152 -14.57 11.26 -2.68
CA ILE A 152 -13.51 10.88 -1.76
C ILE A 152 -14.12 10.18 -0.56
N PHE A 153 -13.68 8.96 -0.30
CA PHE A 153 -14.24 8.07 0.72
C PHE A 153 -13.17 7.62 1.68
N PHE A 154 -13.57 7.35 2.91
CA PHE A 154 -12.67 6.81 3.94
C PHE A 154 -13.09 5.40 4.34
N LYS A 155 -12.15 4.45 4.26
CA LYS A 155 -12.36 3.08 4.71
C LYS A 155 -11.38 2.73 5.81
N MET A 156 -11.92 2.25 6.93
CA MET A 156 -11.14 1.75 8.05
C MET A 156 -11.31 0.24 8.21
N GLY A 157 -10.23 -0.46 8.53
CA GLY A 157 -10.27 -1.90 8.80
C GLY A 157 -9.07 -2.36 9.62
N THR A 158 -9.18 -3.53 10.26
CA THR A 158 -8.14 -4.11 11.12
C THR A 158 -7.12 -4.98 10.40
N VAL A 159 -7.14 -5.01 9.06
CA VAL A 159 -6.23 -5.78 8.22
C VAL A 159 -5.33 -4.89 7.38
N GLU A 160 -4.34 -5.48 6.72
CA GLU A 160 -3.50 -4.79 5.74
C GLU A 160 -4.36 -4.05 4.71
N THR A 161 -3.99 -2.81 4.38
CA THR A 161 -4.75 -1.97 3.43
C THR A 161 -4.87 -2.60 2.04
N SER A 162 -3.91 -3.42 1.65
CA SER A 162 -4.00 -4.21 0.41
C SER A 162 -5.09 -5.28 0.45
N VAL A 163 -5.37 -5.88 1.61
CA VAL A 163 -6.51 -6.81 1.77
C VAL A 163 -7.83 -6.04 1.69
N MET A 164 -7.91 -4.85 2.30
CA MET A 164 -9.08 -3.98 2.17
C MET A 164 -9.35 -3.56 0.71
N ALA A 165 -8.29 -3.16 -0.01
CA ALA A 165 -8.39 -2.82 -1.43
C ALA A 165 -8.87 -4.02 -2.25
N TYR A 166 -8.29 -5.19 -2.01
CA TYR A 166 -8.68 -6.43 -2.68
C TYR A 166 -10.14 -6.81 -2.44
N ASP A 167 -10.61 -6.67 -1.21
CA ASP A 167 -12.03 -6.87 -0.85
C ASP A 167 -12.96 -5.93 -1.63
N MET A 168 -12.63 -4.63 -1.66
CA MET A 168 -13.44 -3.64 -2.38
C MET A 168 -13.47 -3.90 -3.88
N ILE A 169 -12.31 -4.14 -4.50
CA ILE A 169 -12.22 -4.42 -5.93
C ILE A 169 -13.03 -5.67 -6.29
N THR A 170 -12.93 -6.71 -5.48
CA THR A 170 -13.69 -7.95 -5.68
C THR A 170 -15.20 -7.70 -5.54
N LYS A 171 -15.63 -6.93 -4.55
CA LYS A 171 -17.05 -6.55 -4.37
C LYS A 171 -17.58 -5.71 -5.53
N PHE A 172 -16.79 -4.75 -6.03
CA PHE A 172 -17.17 -3.94 -7.19
C PHE A 172 -17.28 -4.78 -8.46
N LYS A 173 -16.30 -5.68 -8.71
CA LYS A 173 -16.34 -6.61 -9.84
C LYS A 173 -17.57 -7.51 -9.81
N ASN A 174 -17.94 -8.03 -8.65
CA ASN A 174 -19.13 -8.85 -8.48
C ASN A 174 -20.44 -8.07 -8.74
N ARG A 175 -20.42 -6.75 -8.60
CA ARG A 175 -21.53 -5.86 -8.95
C ARG A 175 -21.45 -5.31 -10.36
N GLN A 176 -20.56 -5.84 -11.20
CA GLN A 176 -20.32 -5.42 -12.59
C GLN A 176 -19.83 -3.96 -12.72
N ILE A 177 -19.28 -3.39 -11.63
CA ILE A 177 -18.62 -2.08 -11.65
C ILE A 177 -17.16 -2.33 -12.04
N THR A 178 -16.88 -2.27 -13.34
CA THR A 178 -15.54 -2.50 -13.88
C THR A 178 -14.89 -1.17 -14.22
N ALA A 179 -14.08 -0.65 -13.30
CA ALA A 179 -13.18 0.45 -13.58
C ALA A 179 -11.75 0.00 -13.27
N PRO A 180 -10.76 0.43 -14.06
CA PRO A 180 -9.36 0.22 -13.72
C PRO A 180 -9.08 0.75 -12.31
N SER A 181 -8.14 0.12 -11.64
CA SER A 181 -7.80 0.44 -10.26
C SER A 181 -6.35 0.85 -10.13
N LEU A 182 -6.11 1.89 -9.33
CA LEU A 182 -4.78 2.33 -8.92
C LEU A 182 -4.64 2.16 -7.42
N PHE A 183 -3.64 1.40 -6.96
CA PHE A 183 -3.30 1.28 -5.55
C PHE A 183 -1.98 1.99 -5.25
N ILE A 184 -1.99 2.91 -4.29
CA ILE A 184 -0.84 3.75 -3.94
C ILE A 184 -0.33 3.35 -2.56
N THR A 185 0.89 2.84 -2.49
CA THR A 185 1.47 2.32 -1.24
C THR A 185 3.00 2.30 -1.26
N SER A 186 3.62 2.08 -0.10
CA SER A 186 5.03 1.71 0.05
C SER A 186 5.22 0.31 0.68
N SER A 187 4.13 -0.46 0.78
CA SER A 187 4.14 -1.80 1.37
C SER A 187 4.68 -2.85 0.39
N GLN A 188 5.68 -3.62 0.82
CA GLN A 188 6.16 -4.78 0.04
C GLN A 188 5.11 -5.89 -0.07
N TYR A 189 4.23 -6.03 0.93
CA TYR A 189 3.16 -7.01 0.91
C TYR A 189 2.17 -6.77 -0.25
N ALA A 190 1.97 -5.51 -0.61
CA ALA A 190 1.00 -5.10 -1.62
C ALA A 190 1.36 -5.48 -3.06
N PHE A 191 2.60 -5.91 -3.34
CA PHE A 191 2.98 -6.39 -4.68
C PHE A 191 2.12 -7.54 -5.19
N GLN A 192 1.46 -8.26 -4.30
CA GLN A 192 0.52 -9.33 -4.67
C GLN A 192 -0.76 -8.81 -5.33
N LEU A 193 -1.20 -7.58 -5.05
CA LEU A 193 -2.42 -7.03 -5.61
C LEU A 193 -2.42 -7.04 -7.15
N PRO A 194 -1.44 -6.40 -7.83
CA PRO A 194 -1.41 -6.44 -9.29
C PRO A 194 -1.21 -7.86 -9.85
N SER A 195 -0.56 -8.78 -9.11
CA SER A 195 -0.41 -10.17 -9.60
C SER A 195 -1.72 -10.95 -9.61
N LYS A 196 -2.71 -10.57 -8.77
CA LYS A 196 -4.00 -11.26 -8.62
C LYS A 196 -5.18 -10.54 -9.25
N VAL A 197 -5.07 -9.23 -9.47
CA VAL A 197 -6.16 -8.39 -9.97
C VAL A 197 -5.83 -7.86 -11.36
N GLN A 198 -6.62 -8.30 -12.33
CA GLN A 198 -6.56 -7.74 -13.68
C GLN A 198 -6.96 -6.25 -13.66
N ASP A 199 -6.34 -5.44 -14.50
CA ASP A 199 -6.58 -3.99 -14.63
C ASP A 199 -6.28 -3.18 -13.34
N LEU A 200 -5.50 -3.75 -12.42
CA LEU A 200 -4.94 -3.02 -11.30
C LEU A 200 -3.48 -2.65 -11.55
N ILE A 201 -3.20 -1.37 -11.36
CA ILE A 201 -1.84 -0.82 -11.36
C ILE A 201 -1.50 -0.45 -9.91
N MET A 202 -0.31 -0.79 -9.46
CA MET A 202 0.19 -0.29 -8.17
C MET A 202 1.25 0.78 -8.39
N LEU A 203 1.05 1.94 -7.80
CA LEU A 203 2.06 2.97 -7.68
C LEU A 203 2.86 2.72 -6.41
N TYR A 204 4.05 2.16 -6.56
CA TYR A 204 4.91 1.90 -5.42
C TYR A 204 5.73 3.13 -5.07
N LYS A 205 5.44 3.71 -3.90
CA LYS A 205 6.16 4.86 -3.34
C LYS A 205 7.47 4.38 -2.75
N LYS A 206 8.57 4.73 -3.38
CA LYS A 206 9.91 4.43 -2.88
C LYS A 206 10.53 5.69 -2.27
N LYS A 207 11.17 5.53 -1.13
CA LYS A 207 11.89 6.64 -0.50
C LYS A 207 13.11 7.00 -1.36
N PRO A 208 13.32 8.29 -1.70
CA PRO A 208 14.52 8.73 -2.39
C PRO A 208 15.79 8.39 -1.59
N ALA A 209 16.88 8.14 -2.28
CA ALA A 209 18.18 8.04 -1.65
C ALA A 209 18.55 9.39 -1.00
N PRO A 210 19.28 9.40 0.11
CA PRO A 210 19.75 10.64 0.72
C PRO A 210 20.51 11.50 -0.32
N GLY A 211 20.07 12.76 -0.47
CA GLY A 211 20.64 13.70 -1.44
C GLY A 211 20.13 13.56 -2.88
N SER A 212 19.28 12.59 -3.18
CA SER A 212 18.66 12.46 -4.51
C SER A 212 17.46 13.40 -4.64
N VAL A 213 17.42 14.11 -5.77
CA VAL A 213 16.28 14.94 -6.17
C VAL A 213 15.25 14.14 -6.96
N GLU A 214 15.65 12.97 -7.47
CA GLU A 214 14.81 12.11 -8.30
C GLU A 214 13.87 11.27 -7.44
N ASP A 215 12.57 11.28 -7.79
CA ASP A 215 11.57 10.40 -7.18
C ASP A 215 11.72 8.98 -7.80
N PRO A 216 12.13 7.99 -7.00
CA PRO A 216 12.36 6.63 -7.48
C PRO A 216 11.07 5.78 -7.55
N SER A 217 9.91 6.38 -7.33
CA SER A 217 8.62 5.67 -7.42
C SER A 217 8.35 5.16 -8.84
N TYR A 218 7.66 4.02 -8.94
CA TYR A 218 7.39 3.34 -10.20
C TYR A 218 6.05 2.60 -10.19
N LEU A 219 5.54 2.29 -11.38
CA LEU A 219 4.33 1.47 -11.55
C LEU A 219 4.68 -0.01 -11.54
N VAL A 220 3.81 -0.80 -10.93
CA VAL A 220 3.84 -2.26 -10.91
C VAL A 220 2.53 -2.76 -11.52
N THR A 221 2.65 -3.64 -12.49
CA THR A 221 1.53 -4.26 -13.21
C THR A 221 1.49 -5.75 -12.95
N GLN A 222 0.48 -6.42 -13.48
CA GLN A 222 0.39 -7.88 -13.40
C GLN A 222 1.63 -8.57 -14.01
N GLU A 223 2.13 -8.05 -15.13
CA GLU A 223 3.27 -8.63 -15.84
C GLU A 223 4.63 -8.36 -15.19
N THR A 224 4.69 -7.48 -14.19
CA THR A 224 5.95 -7.04 -13.57
C THR A 224 5.98 -7.22 -12.06
N ALA A 225 4.96 -7.80 -11.46
CA ALA A 225 4.79 -7.84 -10.00
C ALA A 225 5.92 -8.59 -9.29
N LEU A 226 6.24 -9.79 -9.74
CA LEU A 226 7.32 -10.60 -9.16
C LEU A 226 8.70 -9.98 -9.42
N ASP A 227 8.95 -9.55 -10.66
CA ASP A 227 10.22 -8.93 -11.04
C ASP A 227 10.48 -7.66 -10.24
N SER A 228 9.46 -6.83 -10.07
CA SER A 228 9.51 -5.60 -9.27
C SER A 228 9.72 -5.89 -7.79
N TYR A 229 9.08 -6.94 -7.26
CA TYR A 229 9.29 -7.36 -5.87
C TYR A 229 10.73 -7.83 -5.64
N ILE A 230 11.28 -8.66 -6.54
CA ILE A 230 12.67 -9.13 -6.44
C ILE A 230 13.64 -7.95 -6.49
N ALA A 231 13.42 -7.01 -7.41
CA ALA A 231 14.24 -5.79 -7.52
C ALA A 231 14.21 -4.97 -6.22
N GLU A 232 13.04 -4.86 -5.58
CA GLU A 232 12.89 -4.12 -4.31
C GLU A 232 13.64 -4.80 -3.16
N ILE A 233 13.51 -6.12 -2.99
CA ILE A 233 14.20 -6.84 -1.90
C ILE A 233 15.72 -6.91 -2.12
N LYS A 234 16.17 -6.91 -3.36
CA LYS A 234 17.59 -6.96 -3.74
C LYS A 234 18.21 -5.57 -3.84
N LYS A 235 17.41 -4.50 -3.84
CA LYS A 235 17.85 -3.11 -4.08
C LYS A 235 18.62 -2.96 -5.39
N GLN A 236 18.16 -3.64 -6.44
CA GLN A 236 18.74 -3.63 -7.78
C GLN A 236 17.73 -3.12 -8.81
N ARG A 237 18.15 -3.05 -10.09
CA ARG A 237 17.23 -2.76 -11.20
C ARG A 237 16.26 -3.93 -11.42
N ILE A 238 15.10 -3.62 -11.99
CA ILE A 238 14.11 -4.64 -12.36
C ILE A 238 14.70 -5.46 -13.53
N GLU A 239 14.82 -6.75 -13.31
CA GLU A 239 15.20 -7.74 -14.31
C GLU A 239 14.02 -8.65 -14.56
N LYS A 240 13.85 -9.11 -15.79
CA LYS A 240 12.75 -10.01 -16.17
C LYS A 240 13.15 -11.45 -15.84
N PHE A 241 12.29 -12.13 -15.10
CA PHE A 241 12.43 -13.55 -14.79
C PHE A 241 11.38 -14.36 -15.56
N GLU A 242 11.80 -15.48 -16.12
CA GLU A 242 10.92 -16.43 -16.82
C GLU A 242 10.14 -17.30 -15.83
N VAL A 243 9.27 -16.68 -15.05
CA VAL A 243 8.40 -17.32 -14.05
C VAL A 243 7.06 -16.61 -14.08
N ASN A 244 6.00 -17.37 -13.83
CA ASN A 244 4.64 -16.82 -13.77
C ASN A 244 4.53 -15.76 -12.68
N GLN A 245 4.24 -14.51 -13.07
CA GLN A 245 4.17 -13.37 -12.17
C GLN A 245 3.03 -13.50 -11.12
N SER A 246 1.99 -14.28 -11.40
CA SER A 246 0.89 -14.53 -10.46
C SER A 246 1.30 -15.36 -9.23
N TRP A 247 2.45 -16.02 -9.28
CA TRP A 247 2.94 -16.87 -8.18
C TRP A 247 3.74 -16.12 -7.12
N LEU A 248 3.57 -14.83 -7.06
CA LEU A 248 4.28 -13.98 -6.11
C LEU A 248 4.02 -14.39 -4.64
N SER A 249 2.81 -14.86 -4.29
CA SER A 249 2.54 -15.40 -2.94
C SER A 249 3.46 -16.58 -2.61
N GLY A 250 3.63 -17.51 -3.54
CA GLY A 250 4.56 -18.64 -3.39
C GLY A 250 6.02 -18.20 -3.25
N PHE A 251 6.44 -17.22 -4.07
CA PHE A 251 7.77 -16.65 -3.96
C PHE A 251 8.01 -16.00 -2.59
N MET A 252 7.08 -15.17 -2.12
CA MET A 252 7.16 -14.52 -0.82
C MET A 252 7.16 -15.51 0.35
N THR A 253 6.43 -16.63 0.22
CA THR A 253 6.41 -17.72 1.19
C THR A 253 7.81 -18.30 1.40
N LEU A 254 8.54 -18.51 0.32
CA LEU A 254 9.90 -19.09 0.36
C LEU A 254 10.97 -18.03 0.69
N SER A 255 10.90 -16.87 0.04
CA SER A 255 11.91 -15.80 0.15
C SER A 255 11.72 -14.87 1.34
N GLY A 256 10.54 -14.92 1.99
CA GLY A 256 10.17 -14.02 3.08
C GLY A 256 9.81 -12.60 2.61
N ILE A 257 9.41 -11.75 3.56
CA ILE A 257 9.14 -10.32 3.37
C ILE A 257 9.96 -9.52 4.38
N PRO A 258 11.17 -9.06 4.02
CA PRO A 258 12.10 -8.46 4.98
C PRO A 258 11.55 -7.26 5.75
N LYS A 259 10.78 -6.39 5.09
CA LYS A 259 10.15 -5.23 5.75
C LYS A 259 9.06 -5.63 6.75
N ARG A 260 8.53 -6.86 6.65
CA ARG A 260 7.52 -7.43 7.56
C ARG A 260 8.10 -8.40 8.58
N ASN A 261 9.41 -8.46 8.72
CA ASN A 261 10.14 -9.36 9.62
C ASN A 261 9.99 -10.86 9.30
N LEU A 262 9.46 -11.20 8.14
CA LEU A 262 9.36 -12.58 7.70
C LEU A 262 10.66 -13.00 7.02
N LYS A 263 11.43 -13.85 7.68
CA LYS A 263 12.75 -14.34 7.21
C LYS A 263 12.59 -15.27 6.01
N SER A 264 13.63 -15.39 5.19
CA SER A 264 13.66 -16.33 4.07
C SER A 264 13.90 -17.79 4.54
N LEU A 265 13.12 -18.73 4.01
CA LEU A 265 13.39 -20.18 4.09
C LEU A 265 14.44 -20.59 3.03
N PHE A 266 14.31 -19.99 1.87
CA PHE A 266 15.20 -20.17 0.73
C PHE A 266 15.69 -18.81 0.24
N ASN A 267 16.93 -18.73 -0.23
CA ASN A 267 17.37 -17.50 -0.88
C ASN A 267 16.60 -17.30 -2.20
N TYR A 268 16.64 -16.08 -2.75
CA TYR A 268 15.82 -15.73 -3.90
C TYR A 268 16.07 -16.58 -5.15
N LYS A 269 17.35 -17.03 -5.41
CA LYS A 269 17.69 -17.91 -6.53
C LYS A 269 17.08 -19.30 -6.36
N GLN A 270 17.13 -19.82 -5.14
CA GLN A 270 16.49 -21.09 -4.79
C GLN A 270 14.98 -21.00 -4.93
N SER A 271 14.38 -19.91 -4.42
CA SER A 271 12.94 -19.66 -4.54
C SER A 271 12.48 -19.58 -6.00
N LEU A 272 13.23 -18.86 -6.87
CA LEU A 272 12.95 -18.83 -8.30
C LEU A 272 13.07 -20.21 -8.96
N LYS A 273 14.10 -20.99 -8.61
CA LYS A 273 14.29 -22.34 -9.15
C LYS A 273 13.13 -23.27 -8.74
N ILE A 274 12.65 -23.17 -7.50
CA ILE A 274 11.49 -23.93 -7.03
C ILE A 274 10.26 -23.53 -7.86
N LEU A 275 9.97 -22.23 -8.00
CA LEU A 275 8.82 -21.77 -8.77
C LEU A 275 8.87 -22.17 -10.24
N LYS A 276 10.04 -22.07 -10.89
CA LYS A 276 10.21 -22.51 -12.28
C LYS A 276 9.89 -24.01 -12.43
N SER A 277 10.35 -24.85 -11.49
CA SER A 277 10.04 -26.26 -11.49
C SER A 277 8.57 -26.55 -11.17
N ILE A 278 7.88 -25.67 -10.45
CA ILE A 278 6.42 -25.76 -10.24
C ILE A 278 5.69 -25.40 -11.53
N ASP A 279 6.11 -24.35 -12.25
CA ASP A 279 5.54 -23.93 -13.54
C ASP A 279 5.53 -25.05 -14.60
N GLU A 280 6.55 -25.91 -14.53
CA GLU A 280 6.70 -27.07 -15.42
C GLU A 280 5.80 -28.27 -15.03
N GLN A 281 5.32 -28.35 -13.80
CA GLN A 281 4.72 -29.58 -13.24
C GLN A 281 3.31 -29.36 -12.66
N PHE A 282 2.94 -28.15 -12.31
CA PHE A 282 1.72 -27.84 -11.57
C PHE A 282 1.06 -26.56 -12.10
N ASP A 283 -0.27 -26.49 -12.01
CA ASP A 283 -1.05 -25.33 -12.42
C ASP A 283 -1.03 -24.20 -11.38
N GLN A 284 -0.64 -24.50 -10.14
CA GLN A 284 -0.69 -23.54 -9.02
C GLN A 284 0.50 -23.72 -8.05
N ALA A 285 0.99 -22.60 -7.52
CA ALA A 285 1.95 -22.58 -6.43
C ALA A 285 1.22 -22.69 -5.07
N THR A 286 0.85 -23.92 -4.69
CA THR A 286 0.23 -24.24 -3.39
C THR A 286 1.31 -24.61 -2.34
N PRO A 287 0.99 -24.65 -1.03
CA PRO A 287 1.92 -25.15 -0.02
C PRO A 287 2.45 -26.55 -0.34
N ASP A 288 1.61 -27.45 -0.85
CA ASP A 288 2.01 -28.81 -1.21
C ASP A 288 3.01 -28.83 -2.36
N SER A 289 2.74 -28.08 -3.45
CA SER A 289 3.66 -28.01 -4.59
C SER A 289 4.99 -27.35 -4.19
N LEU A 290 4.94 -26.30 -3.36
CA LEU A 290 6.14 -25.62 -2.83
C LEU A 290 6.99 -26.57 -2.00
N PHE A 291 6.39 -27.31 -1.07
CA PHE A 291 7.10 -28.27 -0.23
C PHE A 291 7.68 -29.44 -1.04
N ASN A 292 6.87 -30.06 -1.89
CA ASN A 292 7.25 -31.22 -2.67
C ASN A 292 8.41 -30.92 -3.63
N VAL A 293 8.34 -29.80 -4.35
CA VAL A 293 9.41 -29.38 -5.25
C VAL A 293 10.65 -28.96 -4.49
N ALA A 294 10.51 -28.21 -3.39
CA ALA A 294 11.64 -27.81 -2.55
C ALA A 294 12.38 -29.03 -1.97
N SER A 295 11.65 -30.04 -1.50
CA SER A 295 12.23 -31.28 -0.95
C SER A 295 13.02 -32.06 -2.00
N LYS A 296 12.54 -32.12 -3.22
CA LYS A 296 13.21 -32.77 -4.35
C LYS A 296 14.48 -32.03 -4.79
N LEU A 297 14.41 -30.70 -4.89
CA LEU A 297 15.51 -29.87 -5.38
C LEU A 297 16.60 -29.66 -4.32
N TYR A 298 16.24 -29.70 -3.06
CA TYR A 298 17.15 -29.40 -1.93
C TYR A 298 17.06 -30.46 -0.83
N PRO A 299 17.36 -31.76 -1.12
CA PRO A 299 17.27 -32.83 -0.15
C PRO A 299 18.23 -32.63 1.05
N SER A 300 19.36 -31.95 0.82
CA SER A 300 20.32 -31.60 1.87
C SER A 300 19.79 -30.64 2.94
N LYS A 301 18.66 -29.97 2.69
CA LYS A 301 17.99 -29.12 3.69
C LYS A 301 17.24 -29.94 4.75
N GLY A 302 17.01 -31.22 4.52
CA GLY A 302 16.35 -32.12 5.49
C GLY A 302 14.92 -31.67 5.81
N LEU A 303 14.17 -31.20 4.79
CA LEU A 303 12.78 -30.75 4.99
C LEU A 303 11.90 -31.90 5.51
N ASN A 304 11.13 -31.61 6.54
CA ASN A 304 10.31 -32.58 7.26
C ASN A 304 8.88 -32.01 7.47
N SER A 305 8.06 -32.68 8.26
CA SER A 305 6.69 -32.23 8.58
C SER A 305 6.65 -30.84 9.22
N HIS A 306 7.62 -30.50 10.10
CA HIS A 306 7.71 -29.16 10.69
C HIS A 306 7.99 -28.09 9.63
N SER A 307 8.86 -28.38 8.66
CA SER A 307 9.12 -27.48 7.52
C SER A 307 7.89 -27.33 6.63
N TYR A 308 7.09 -28.39 6.47
CA TYR A 308 5.82 -28.31 5.77
C TYR A 308 4.85 -27.38 6.47
N ASP A 309 4.65 -27.54 7.79
CA ASP A 309 3.78 -26.69 8.60
C ASP A 309 4.20 -25.23 8.55
N GLU A 310 5.52 -24.98 8.55
CA GLU A 310 6.05 -23.63 8.40
C GLU A 310 5.70 -23.01 7.03
N ILE A 311 5.83 -23.77 5.94
CA ILE A 311 5.43 -23.32 4.59
C ILE A 311 3.93 -23.06 4.54
N VAL A 312 3.09 -23.92 5.10
CA VAL A 312 1.63 -23.74 5.18
C VAL A 312 1.28 -22.46 5.95
N ASN A 313 1.86 -22.27 7.11
CA ASN A 313 1.58 -21.10 7.95
C ASN A 313 2.04 -19.80 7.26
N ARG A 314 3.21 -19.79 6.64
CA ARG A 314 3.70 -18.65 5.87
C ARG A 314 2.84 -18.34 4.67
N PHE A 315 2.40 -19.36 3.93
CA PHE A 315 1.50 -19.18 2.81
C PHE A 315 0.18 -18.56 3.27
N ARG A 316 -0.43 -19.08 4.33
CA ARG A 316 -1.64 -18.53 4.94
C ARG A 316 -1.45 -17.09 5.43
N CYS A 317 -0.29 -16.79 5.99
CA CYS A 317 0.08 -15.44 6.42
C CYS A 317 0.18 -14.45 5.25
N ILE A 318 0.63 -14.92 4.08
CA ILE A 318 1.00 -14.06 2.95
C ILE A 318 -0.13 -13.98 1.92
N ASP A 319 -0.73 -15.10 1.54
CA ASP A 319 -1.64 -15.17 0.40
C ASP A 319 -2.88 -14.27 0.57
N LEU A 320 -3.10 -13.40 -0.40
CA LEU A 320 -4.19 -12.41 -0.35
C LEU A 320 -5.58 -13.05 -0.35
N ASP A 321 -5.78 -14.16 -1.06
CA ASP A 321 -7.09 -14.84 -1.10
C ASP A 321 -7.41 -15.44 0.26
N TYR A 322 -6.40 -16.06 0.89
CA TYR A 322 -6.55 -16.59 2.24
C TYR A 322 -6.79 -15.49 3.27
N GLN A 323 -6.04 -14.38 3.18
CA GLN A 323 -6.22 -13.24 4.06
C GLN A 323 -7.57 -12.55 3.85
N LEU A 324 -8.07 -12.48 2.63
CA LEU A 324 -9.42 -11.99 2.34
C LEU A 324 -10.50 -12.90 2.94
N TYR A 325 -10.34 -14.22 2.82
CA TYR A 325 -11.23 -15.19 3.46
C TYR A 325 -11.27 -14.97 4.97
N MET A 326 -10.10 -14.88 5.62
CA MET A 326 -9.99 -14.62 7.06
C MET A 326 -10.66 -13.31 7.46
N TYR A 327 -10.40 -12.24 6.70
CA TYR A 327 -11.01 -10.93 6.95
C TYR A 327 -12.54 -10.96 6.92
N ARG A 328 -13.13 -11.67 5.95
CA ARG A 328 -14.58 -11.78 5.81
C ARG A 328 -15.24 -12.69 6.83
N THR A 329 -14.49 -13.59 7.45
CA THR A 329 -15.00 -14.57 8.41
C THR A 329 -14.70 -14.23 9.87
N MET A 330 -13.88 -13.20 10.14
CA MET A 330 -13.56 -12.78 11.51
C MET A 330 -14.63 -11.87 12.07
N PRO A 331 -15.27 -12.25 13.22
CA PRO A 331 -16.31 -11.42 13.84
C PRO A 331 -15.76 -10.10 14.43
N GLU A 332 -14.46 -10.05 14.74
CA GLU A 332 -13.82 -8.86 15.31
C GLU A 332 -13.28 -7.89 14.24
N ALA A 333 -13.44 -8.24 12.95
CA ALA A 333 -12.95 -7.39 11.86
C ALA A 333 -13.76 -6.09 11.81
N ILE A 334 -13.11 -4.97 12.11
CA ILE A 334 -13.68 -3.66 11.82
C ILE A 334 -13.63 -3.47 10.31
N ASP A 335 -14.79 -3.32 9.70
CA ASP A 335 -14.95 -3.01 8.27
C ASP A 335 -15.98 -1.88 8.13
N THR A 336 -15.51 -0.65 8.22
CA THR A 336 -16.35 0.53 8.12
C THR A 336 -15.98 1.32 6.88
N VAL A 337 -16.94 1.52 5.99
CA VAL A 337 -16.81 2.39 4.82
C VAL A 337 -17.75 3.56 4.99
N PHE A 338 -17.19 4.76 4.96
CA PHE A 338 -17.97 6.00 5.01
C PHE A 338 -18.23 6.45 3.57
N LEU A 339 -19.45 6.21 3.12
CA LEU A 339 -19.91 6.47 1.74
C LEU A 339 -20.92 7.62 1.66
N GLU A 340 -21.33 8.18 2.80
CA GLU A 340 -22.25 9.30 2.82
C GLU A 340 -21.55 10.52 2.23
N GLN A 341 -22.20 11.14 1.23
CA GLN A 341 -21.70 12.33 0.54
C GLN A 341 -22.74 13.44 0.66
N VAL A 342 -22.28 14.62 1.03
CA VAL A 342 -23.09 15.82 1.16
C VAL A 342 -22.57 16.86 0.19
N GLU A 343 -23.40 17.25 -0.78
CA GLU A 343 -23.05 18.32 -1.73
C GLU A 343 -23.33 19.68 -1.10
N ASP A 344 -22.41 20.14 -0.27
CA ASP A 344 -22.45 21.47 0.34
C ASP A 344 -21.05 22.12 0.29
N PRO A 345 -20.70 22.77 -0.83
CA PRO A 345 -19.41 23.43 -1.00
C PRO A 345 -19.18 24.58 -0.03
N GLU A 346 -20.25 25.24 0.43
CA GLU A 346 -20.16 26.35 1.39
C GLU A 346 -19.80 25.83 2.78
N ALA A 347 -20.43 24.73 3.23
CA ALA A 347 -20.07 24.07 4.47
C ALA A 347 -18.62 23.60 4.44
N LEU A 348 -18.15 23.00 3.34
CA LEU A 348 -16.77 22.58 3.18
C LEU A 348 -15.79 23.77 3.25
N LYS A 349 -16.14 24.88 2.61
CA LYS A 349 -15.34 26.12 2.68
C LYS A 349 -15.28 26.65 4.12
N ASN A 350 -16.42 26.73 4.81
CA ASN A 350 -16.48 27.19 6.20
C ASN A 350 -15.64 26.29 7.14
N ILE A 351 -15.70 24.99 6.96
CA ILE A 351 -14.85 24.03 7.69
C ILE A 351 -13.37 24.30 7.41
N ASN A 352 -13.00 24.53 6.15
CA ASN A 352 -11.63 24.82 5.76
C ASN A 352 -11.12 26.11 6.40
N ASP A 353 -11.90 27.18 6.33
CA ASP A 353 -11.54 28.49 6.88
C ASP A 353 -11.46 28.46 8.42
N GLN A 354 -12.34 27.71 9.08
CA GLN A 354 -12.38 27.61 10.53
C GLN A 354 -11.27 26.75 11.13
N TYR A 355 -11.01 25.58 10.54
CA TYR A 355 -10.12 24.55 11.15
C TYR A 355 -8.77 24.44 10.45
N PHE A 356 -8.66 24.86 9.20
CA PHE A 356 -7.47 24.65 8.37
C PHE A 356 -6.85 25.96 7.85
N SER A 357 -7.14 27.10 8.46
CA SER A 357 -6.65 28.41 8.02
C SER A 357 -5.12 28.49 7.92
N GLN A 358 -4.38 27.77 8.78
CA GLN A 358 -2.92 27.71 8.74
C GLN A 358 -2.37 26.73 7.69
N ASN A 359 -3.11 25.67 7.40
CA ASN A 359 -2.76 24.65 6.42
C ASN A 359 -4.00 24.27 5.61
N PRO A 360 -4.41 25.10 4.64
CA PRO A 360 -5.68 24.96 3.97
C PRO A 360 -5.77 23.71 3.12
N ILE A 361 -6.98 23.16 3.05
CA ILE A 361 -7.33 22.15 2.06
C ILE A 361 -7.44 22.86 0.71
N LEU A 362 -6.78 22.30 -0.30
CA LEU A 362 -6.70 22.91 -1.64
C LEU A 362 -8.01 22.66 -2.42
N LEU A 363 -9.11 23.28 -1.96
CA LEU A 363 -10.46 23.07 -2.49
C LEU A 363 -10.59 23.42 -3.97
N GLU A 364 -9.80 24.39 -4.45
CA GLU A 364 -9.79 24.79 -5.87
C GLU A 364 -9.30 23.65 -6.79
N LYS A 365 -8.72 22.60 -6.24
CA LYS A 365 -8.24 21.41 -6.98
C LYS A 365 -9.23 20.24 -6.92
N LEU A 366 -10.29 20.33 -6.11
CA LEU A 366 -11.35 19.34 -6.06
C LEU A 366 -12.18 19.34 -7.34
#